data_38f6702d904c85069fa5c47ff92d26fa
#
_entry.id   38f6702d904c85069fa5c47ff92d26fa
#
_cell.length_a   1.000
_cell.length_b   1.000
_cell.length_c   1.000
_cell.angle_alpha   90.00
_cell.angle_beta   90.00
_cell.angle_gamma   90.00
#
_symmetry.space_group_name_H-M   'P 1'
#
loop_
_entity.id
_entity.type
_entity.pdbx_description
1 polymer ?
#
loop_
_entity_poly.entity_id
_entity_poly.type
_entity_poly.pdbx_seq_one_letter_code
_entity_poly.pdbx_strand_id
1 'polypeptide(L)'
;MAALTDPDFLINALIAVGVGALVGLEREHHRDEVSSYAGVRTFALVSLFGFITAYLTTQDPDFAWVLMIGVLLVGAFAIFLAYIKYVKGFPGLTTPMAMMVTFFAGALVGLNLLFAAAVVTLVATFLLVSRRRLHKLAAILEDDEIIGALQFLTLAVILYPLTNELELQEPWDVFNPGGILALNFILLLVVFVSAISFVSYVIIRKEGPKRGLEFSGLLGGMINSEATTASISNMVKERKDLLKTAMSGILFATGVMFVRNLIVVALSDPTMDTALILLLPAAIATAVAFLLGLMIKSGEVSQQKLEVKSPFAIMPALKFALLILVISVISYAANEYLGDYGVFVSAIGGFVSSAAVAASLGTLVYTSGLDPLIAAQTIMLACVFSCINKIIITRSIDKDLASAAKNRLLAVTAVAVVNTVALFIISLVL
;
A
#
# COMPACT_ATOMS: atom_id res chain seq x y z
N MET A 1 35.64 -37.66 11.63
CA MET A 1 34.96 -38.65 10.73
C MET A 1 33.44 -38.72 10.95
N ALA A 2 32.86 -38.20 12.02
CA ALA A 2 31.41 -38.18 12.26
C ALA A 2 30.60 -37.19 11.38
N ALA A 3 31.24 -36.19 10.79
CA ALA A 3 30.54 -35.15 10.01
C ALA A 3 30.08 -35.57 8.61
N LEU A 4 30.55 -36.71 8.07
CA LEU A 4 30.18 -37.18 6.74
C LEU A 4 28.92 -38.08 6.71
N THR A 5 28.35 -38.38 7.87
CA THR A 5 27.13 -39.18 8.02
C THR A 5 25.96 -38.35 8.60
N ASP A 6 26.11 -37.05 8.60
CA ASP A 6 25.04 -36.15 9.06
C ASP A 6 23.96 -36.03 7.97
N PRO A 7 22.76 -36.60 8.16
CA PRO A 7 21.67 -36.48 7.18
C PRO A 7 21.32 -35.03 6.88
N ASP A 8 21.49 -34.12 7.83
CA ASP A 8 21.20 -32.70 7.70
C ASP A 8 22.18 -32.04 6.73
N PHE A 9 23.46 -32.46 6.69
CA PHE A 9 24.43 -31.96 5.70
C PHE A 9 23.97 -32.26 4.27
N LEU A 10 23.51 -33.48 3.99
CA LEU A 10 23.07 -33.87 2.65
C LEU A 10 21.83 -33.09 2.22
N ILE A 11 20.85 -32.97 3.14
CA ILE A 11 19.61 -32.22 2.90
C ILE A 11 19.93 -30.75 2.63
N ASN A 12 20.73 -30.11 3.48
CA ASN A 12 21.13 -28.71 3.33
C ASN A 12 21.95 -28.47 2.06
N ALA A 13 22.84 -29.40 1.68
CA ALA A 13 23.56 -29.32 0.42
C ALA A 13 22.63 -29.38 -0.80
N LEU A 14 21.61 -30.25 -0.78
CA LEU A 14 20.58 -30.30 -1.82
C LEU A 14 19.74 -29.02 -1.86
N ILE A 15 19.38 -28.45 -0.71
CA ILE A 15 18.68 -27.15 -0.62
C ILE A 15 19.55 -26.06 -1.23
N ALA A 16 20.83 -26.00 -0.90
CA ALA A 16 21.75 -25.00 -1.45
C ALA A 16 21.88 -25.14 -2.99
N VAL A 17 21.97 -26.37 -3.51
CA VAL A 17 21.94 -26.61 -4.96
C VAL A 17 20.61 -26.11 -5.56
N GLY A 18 19.47 -26.39 -4.92
CA GLY A 18 18.15 -25.95 -5.36
C GLY A 18 18.01 -24.41 -5.38
N VAL A 19 18.52 -23.74 -4.34
CA VAL A 19 18.59 -22.28 -4.24
C VAL A 19 19.37 -21.69 -5.43
N GLY A 20 20.56 -22.19 -5.70
CA GLY A 20 21.37 -21.75 -6.82
C GLY A 20 20.76 -22.10 -8.18
N ALA A 21 20.18 -23.28 -8.31
CA ALA A 21 19.51 -23.70 -9.53
C ALA A 21 18.31 -22.81 -9.87
N LEU A 22 17.52 -22.38 -8.89
CA LEU A 22 16.38 -21.49 -9.10
C LEU A 22 16.80 -20.14 -9.72
N VAL A 23 17.85 -19.51 -9.19
CA VAL A 23 18.42 -18.28 -9.75
C VAL A 23 19.00 -18.53 -11.14
N GLY A 24 19.70 -19.66 -11.31
CA GLY A 24 20.32 -20.05 -12.57
C GLY A 24 19.31 -20.36 -13.68
N LEU A 25 18.16 -20.95 -13.36
CA LEU A 25 17.06 -21.21 -14.30
C LEU A 25 16.52 -19.90 -14.90
N GLU A 26 16.34 -18.89 -14.06
CA GLU A 26 15.92 -17.57 -14.55
C GLU A 26 16.94 -16.99 -15.52
N ARG A 27 18.24 -17.09 -15.18
CA ARG A 27 19.31 -16.61 -16.06
C ARG A 27 19.37 -17.37 -17.39
N GLU A 28 19.11 -18.65 -17.39
CA GLU A 28 19.11 -19.49 -18.59
C GLU A 28 17.84 -19.30 -19.44
N HIS A 29 16.68 -19.07 -18.84
CA HIS A 29 15.43 -18.82 -19.56
C HIS A 29 15.42 -17.51 -20.36
N HIS A 30 16.09 -16.47 -19.87
CA HIS A 30 16.21 -15.18 -20.55
C HIS A 30 17.45 -15.09 -21.46
N ARG A 31 17.89 -16.20 -22.04
CA ARG A 31 19.05 -16.31 -22.92
C ARG A 31 18.79 -15.63 -24.26
N ASP A 32 19.42 -14.49 -24.49
CA ASP A 32 19.81 -14.11 -25.84
C ASP A 32 21.06 -14.94 -26.17
N GLU A 33 21.07 -15.67 -27.30
CA GLU A 33 22.07 -16.72 -27.64
C GLU A 33 23.54 -16.35 -27.48
N VAL A 34 23.85 -15.06 -27.40
CA VAL A 34 25.23 -14.52 -27.37
C VAL A 34 25.72 -14.12 -25.97
N SER A 35 24.88 -14.05 -24.92
CA SER A 35 25.24 -13.37 -23.66
C SER A 35 25.27 -14.23 -22.38
N SER A 36 25.06 -15.54 -22.48
CA SER A 36 24.96 -16.39 -21.26
C SER A 36 26.29 -17.07 -20.91
N TYR A 37 27.03 -16.42 -20.00
CA TYR A 37 28.30 -16.99 -19.47
C TYR A 37 28.08 -17.79 -18.18
N ALA A 38 26.92 -17.72 -17.54
CA ALA A 38 26.60 -18.44 -16.31
C ALA A 38 25.13 -18.88 -16.33
N GLY A 39 24.89 -20.19 -16.31
CA GLY A 39 23.56 -20.82 -16.29
C GLY A 39 23.31 -21.58 -15.00
N VAL A 40 22.30 -22.47 -15.00
CA VAL A 40 21.85 -23.27 -13.84
C VAL A 40 22.99 -23.92 -13.11
N ARG A 41 23.91 -24.59 -13.85
CA ARG A 41 25.04 -25.29 -13.25
C ARG A 41 25.97 -24.37 -12.48
N THR A 42 26.31 -23.22 -13.05
CA THR A 42 27.23 -22.26 -12.43
C THR A 42 26.63 -21.70 -11.14
N PHE A 43 25.37 -21.28 -11.17
CA PHE A 43 24.70 -20.72 -9.99
C PHE A 43 24.49 -21.78 -8.89
N ALA A 44 24.15 -23.02 -9.26
CA ALA A 44 24.07 -24.14 -8.32
C ALA A 44 25.42 -24.44 -7.64
N LEU A 45 26.53 -24.42 -8.40
CA LEU A 45 27.87 -24.59 -7.83
C LEU A 45 28.32 -23.44 -6.95
N VAL A 46 27.98 -22.19 -7.31
CA VAL A 46 28.26 -21.00 -6.49
C VAL A 46 27.49 -21.05 -5.16
N SER A 47 26.24 -21.45 -5.17
CA SER A 47 25.44 -21.64 -3.96
C SER A 47 25.98 -22.76 -3.08
N LEU A 48 26.32 -23.93 -3.70
CA LEU A 48 26.91 -25.03 -2.98
C LEU A 48 28.28 -24.65 -2.37
N PHE A 49 29.08 -23.86 -3.08
CA PHE A 49 30.34 -23.33 -2.55
C PHE A 49 30.10 -22.42 -1.34
N GLY A 50 29.09 -21.51 -1.40
CA GLY A 50 28.67 -20.71 -0.26
C GLY A 50 28.24 -21.55 0.94
N PHE A 51 27.44 -22.60 0.69
CA PHE A 51 27.03 -23.56 1.71
C PHE A 51 28.23 -24.20 2.40
N ILE A 52 29.17 -24.77 1.61
CA ILE A 52 30.34 -25.48 2.16
C ILE A 52 31.20 -24.53 3.02
N THR A 53 31.49 -23.33 2.52
CA THR A 53 32.34 -22.36 3.26
C THR A 53 31.69 -21.91 4.58
N ALA A 54 30.39 -21.73 4.59
CA ALA A 54 29.66 -21.36 5.82
C ALA A 54 29.47 -22.55 6.76
N TYR A 55 29.20 -23.74 6.25
CA TYR A 55 29.12 -24.98 7.04
C TYR A 55 30.40 -25.28 7.80
N LEU A 56 31.58 -25.13 7.17
CA LEU A 56 32.85 -25.28 7.86
C LEU A 56 33.00 -24.33 9.03
N THR A 57 32.51 -23.09 8.91
CA THR A 57 32.53 -22.12 10.00
C THR A 57 31.66 -22.52 11.19
N THR A 58 30.56 -23.27 10.96
CA THR A 58 29.73 -23.80 12.06
C THR A 58 30.36 -24.98 12.78
N GLN A 59 31.27 -25.71 12.11
CA GLN A 59 31.98 -26.86 12.72
C GLN A 59 33.11 -26.37 13.64
N ASP A 60 33.81 -25.29 13.24
CA ASP A 60 34.89 -24.72 14.02
C ASP A 60 35.01 -23.20 13.67
N PRO A 61 34.86 -22.28 14.64
CA PRO A 61 35.02 -20.85 14.42
C PRO A 61 36.36 -20.44 13.79
N ASP A 62 37.39 -21.23 13.97
CA ASP A 62 38.70 -21.00 13.35
C ASP A 62 38.67 -21.10 11.82
N PHE A 63 37.63 -21.69 11.24
CA PHE A 63 37.41 -21.71 9.78
C PHE A 63 36.65 -20.48 9.23
N ALA A 64 36.38 -19.46 10.01
CA ALA A 64 35.70 -18.24 9.53
C ALA A 64 36.44 -17.56 8.35
N TRP A 65 37.76 -17.68 8.28
CA TRP A 65 38.57 -17.19 7.17
C TRP A 65 38.25 -17.92 5.83
N VAL A 66 37.72 -19.14 5.85
CA VAL A 66 37.32 -19.88 4.65
C VAL A 66 36.14 -19.20 3.98
N LEU A 67 35.16 -18.77 4.75
CA LEU A 67 34.03 -17.98 4.25
C LEU A 67 34.49 -16.66 3.63
N MET A 68 35.42 -15.96 4.29
CA MET A 68 35.99 -14.72 3.78
C MET A 68 36.73 -14.93 2.45
N ILE A 69 37.55 -16.00 2.34
CA ILE A 69 38.19 -16.35 1.09
C ILE A 69 37.15 -16.72 0.02
N GLY A 70 36.07 -17.44 0.38
CA GLY A 70 34.98 -17.75 -0.52
C GLY A 70 34.35 -16.51 -1.13
N VAL A 71 34.06 -15.49 -0.30
CA VAL A 71 33.54 -14.17 -0.75
C VAL A 71 34.51 -13.52 -1.73
N LEU A 72 35.81 -13.50 -1.42
CA LEU A 72 36.84 -12.88 -2.28
C LEU A 72 36.95 -13.60 -3.62
N LEU A 73 36.93 -14.92 -3.62
CA LEU A 73 37.03 -15.74 -4.86
C LEU A 73 35.81 -15.53 -5.77
N VAL A 74 34.60 -15.60 -5.20
CA VAL A 74 33.37 -15.37 -5.98
C VAL A 74 33.28 -13.91 -6.42
N GLY A 75 33.73 -12.95 -5.60
CA GLY A 75 33.84 -11.55 -5.96
C GLY A 75 34.80 -11.32 -7.14
N ALA A 76 36.01 -11.92 -7.09
CA ALA A 76 36.96 -11.85 -8.18
C ALA A 76 36.41 -12.48 -9.47
N PHE A 77 35.72 -13.61 -9.36
CA PHE A 77 35.06 -14.25 -10.50
C PHE A 77 33.91 -13.40 -11.07
N ALA A 78 33.14 -12.76 -10.20
CA ALA A 78 32.07 -11.82 -10.59
C ALA A 78 32.63 -10.60 -11.35
N ILE A 79 33.76 -10.02 -10.88
CA ILE A 79 34.48 -8.93 -11.55
C ILE A 79 35.01 -9.39 -12.90
N PHE A 80 35.63 -10.56 -12.96
CA PHE A 80 36.12 -11.12 -14.21
C PHE A 80 35.00 -11.34 -15.23
N LEU A 81 33.85 -11.86 -14.77
CA LEU A 81 32.67 -12.01 -15.62
C LEU A 81 32.14 -10.65 -16.13
N ALA A 82 32.13 -9.62 -15.28
CA ALA A 82 31.74 -8.26 -15.65
C ALA A 82 32.69 -7.72 -16.74
N TYR A 83 34.00 -7.92 -16.59
CA TYR A 83 35.01 -7.51 -17.55
C TYR A 83 34.83 -8.19 -18.92
N ILE A 84 34.63 -9.53 -18.93
CA ILE A 84 34.38 -10.28 -20.18
C ILE A 84 33.14 -9.71 -20.91
N LYS A 85 32.06 -9.45 -20.15
CA LYS A 85 30.84 -8.87 -20.72
C LYS A 85 31.07 -7.48 -21.30
N TYR A 86 31.83 -6.64 -20.61
CA TYR A 86 32.20 -5.31 -21.07
C TYR A 86 32.98 -5.37 -22.39
N VAL A 87 34.03 -6.19 -22.47
CA VAL A 87 34.88 -6.36 -23.68
C VAL A 87 34.06 -6.84 -24.88
N LYS A 88 33.03 -7.67 -24.64
CA LYS A 88 32.14 -8.18 -25.71
C LYS A 88 30.98 -7.24 -26.07
N GLY A 89 30.95 -6.03 -25.53
CA GLY A 89 29.92 -5.03 -25.86
C GLY A 89 28.55 -5.24 -25.18
N PHE A 90 28.48 -6.10 -24.16
CA PHE A 90 27.28 -6.34 -23.37
C PHE A 90 27.45 -5.89 -21.92
N PRO A 91 27.62 -4.58 -21.62
CA PRO A 91 27.84 -4.11 -20.27
C PRO A 91 26.60 -4.37 -19.40
N GLY A 92 26.75 -5.18 -18.36
CA GLY A 92 25.68 -5.48 -17.42
C GLY A 92 26.20 -6.10 -16.15
N LEU A 93 25.94 -5.45 -15.00
CA LEU A 93 26.41 -5.89 -13.69
C LEU A 93 25.45 -6.85 -13.00
N THR A 94 24.23 -7.02 -13.54
CA THR A 94 23.17 -7.81 -12.88
C THR A 94 23.56 -9.29 -12.67
N THR A 95 24.23 -9.92 -13.65
CA THR A 95 24.65 -11.31 -13.53
C THR A 95 25.79 -11.51 -12.52
N PRO A 96 26.85 -10.67 -12.51
CA PRO A 96 27.86 -10.68 -11.47
C PRO A 96 27.27 -10.50 -10.06
N MET A 97 26.37 -9.53 -9.89
CA MET A 97 25.69 -9.28 -8.61
C MET A 97 24.79 -10.45 -8.19
N ALA A 98 24.04 -11.03 -9.13
CA ALA A 98 23.22 -12.20 -8.85
C ALA A 98 24.08 -13.40 -8.37
N MET A 99 25.29 -13.54 -8.89
CA MET A 99 26.24 -14.57 -8.47
C MET A 99 26.68 -14.38 -7.02
N MET A 100 27.01 -13.13 -6.61
CA MET A 100 27.35 -12.81 -5.23
C MET A 100 26.17 -13.09 -4.28
N VAL A 101 24.96 -12.65 -4.65
CA VAL A 101 23.74 -12.92 -3.85
C VAL A 101 23.48 -14.42 -3.72
N THR A 102 23.71 -15.19 -4.78
CA THR A 102 23.53 -16.66 -4.75
C THR A 102 24.54 -17.34 -3.84
N PHE A 103 25.78 -16.86 -3.82
CA PHE A 103 26.78 -17.35 -2.86
C PHE A 103 26.32 -17.13 -1.43
N PHE A 104 25.87 -15.91 -1.10
CA PHE A 104 25.36 -15.62 0.24
C PHE A 104 24.10 -16.41 0.59
N ALA A 105 23.21 -16.64 -0.38
CA ALA A 105 22.04 -17.50 -0.16
C ALA A 105 22.45 -18.93 0.20
N GLY A 106 23.45 -19.49 -0.49
CA GLY A 106 24.05 -20.78 -0.12
C GLY A 106 24.72 -20.76 1.25
N ALA A 107 25.44 -19.68 1.58
CA ALA A 107 26.06 -19.51 2.90
C ALA A 107 25.02 -19.45 4.03
N LEU A 108 23.87 -18.79 3.81
CA LEU A 108 22.76 -18.79 4.78
C LEU A 108 22.21 -20.21 5.03
N VAL A 109 22.16 -21.06 4.00
CA VAL A 109 21.82 -22.47 4.19
C VAL A 109 22.87 -23.17 5.06
N GLY A 110 24.16 -22.89 4.84
CA GLY A 110 25.27 -23.45 5.63
C GLY A 110 25.24 -23.02 7.10
N LEU A 111 24.72 -21.82 7.39
CA LEU A 111 24.46 -21.32 8.74
C LEU A 111 23.14 -21.81 9.33
N ASN A 112 22.42 -22.71 8.66
CA ASN A 112 21.10 -23.21 9.05
C ASN A 112 19.99 -22.13 9.12
N LEU A 113 20.17 -21.01 8.41
CA LEU A 113 19.20 -19.91 8.29
C LEU A 113 18.32 -20.10 7.04
N LEU A 114 17.61 -21.23 6.98
CA LEU A 114 16.86 -21.67 5.79
C LEU A 114 15.80 -20.67 5.34
N PHE A 115 15.07 -20.07 6.29
CA PHE A 115 14.06 -19.06 5.96
C PHE A 115 14.70 -17.82 5.30
N ALA A 116 15.80 -17.32 5.85
CA ALA A 116 16.51 -16.19 5.26
C ALA A 116 17.05 -16.52 3.87
N ALA A 117 17.62 -17.71 3.68
CA ALA A 117 18.08 -18.19 2.38
C ALA A 117 16.93 -18.23 1.34
N ALA A 118 15.75 -18.74 1.74
CA ALA A 118 14.57 -18.78 0.89
C ALA A 118 14.11 -17.36 0.51
N VAL A 119 13.99 -16.45 1.47
CA VAL A 119 13.58 -15.04 1.22
C VAL A 119 14.56 -14.35 0.27
N VAL A 120 15.87 -14.41 0.53
CA VAL A 120 16.91 -13.81 -0.33
C VAL A 120 16.82 -14.36 -1.76
N THR A 121 16.68 -15.69 -1.89
CA THR A 121 16.59 -16.35 -3.20
C THR A 121 15.35 -15.93 -3.97
N LEU A 122 14.17 -15.92 -3.30
CA LEU A 122 12.91 -15.54 -3.94
C LEU A 122 12.93 -14.07 -4.37
N VAL A 123 13.40 -13.17 -3.51
CA VAL A 123 13.52 -11.74 -3.83
C VAL A 123 14.50 -11.52 -4.99
N ALA A 124 15.68 -12.16 -4.96
CA ALA A 124 16.64 -12.05 -6.04
C ALA A 124 16.06 -12.55 -7.37
N THR A 125 15.45 -13.74 -7.38
CA THR A 125 14.83 -14.32 -8.58
C THR A 125 13.69 -13.44 -9.09
N PHE A 126 12.84 -12.92 -8.20
CA PHE A 126 11.75 -12.00 -8.56
C PHE A 126 12.28 -10.73 -9.23
N LEU A 127 13.33 -10.10 -8.69
CA LEU A 127 13.95 -8.92 -9.29
C LEU A 127 14.52 -9.21 -10.68
N LEU A 128 15.13 -10.38 -10.85
CA LEU A 128 15.69 -10.81 -12.14
C LEU A 128 14.60 -11.05 -13.19
N VAL A 129 13.54 -11.78 -12.84
CA VAL A 129 12.37 -12.04 -13.72
C VAL A 129 11.65 -10.74 -14.08
N SER A 130 11.56 -9.82 -13.13
CA SER A 130 10.83 -8.57 -13.29
C SER A 130 11.58 -7.50 -14.10
N ARG A 131 12.82 -7.75 -14.55
CA ARG A 131 13.68 -6.77 -15.24
C ARG A 131 12.94 -5.96 -16.32
N ARG A 132 12.27 -6.64 -17.26
CA ARG A 132 11.56 -5.97 -18.38
C ARG A 132 10.39 -5.10 -17.89
N ARG A 133 9.69 -5.57 -16.85
CA ARG A 133 8.58 -4.83 -16.24
C ARG A 133 9.07 -3.60 -15.48
N LEU A 134 10.16 -3.76 -14.71
CA LEU A 134 10.78 -2.68 -13.94
C LEU A 134 11.35 -1.60 -14.86
N HIS A 135 12.03 -1.98 -15.95
CA HIS A 135 12.51 -1.00 -16.94
C HIS A 135 11.37 -0.24 -17.64
N LYS A 136 10.26 -0.93 -17.99
CA LYS A 136 9.09 -0.26 -18.56
C LYS A 136 8.44 0.68 -17.55
N LEU A 137 8.36 0.28 -16.29
CA LEU A 137 7.84 1.12 -15.21
C LEU A 137 8.71 2.37 -15.03
N ALA A 138 10.03 2.20 -14.92
CA ALA A 138 10.98 3.30 -14.78
C ALA A 138 10.95 4.29 -15.95
N ALA A 139 10.74 3.79 -17.18
CA ALA A 139 10.66 4.64 -18.37
C ALA A 139 9.36 5.46 -18.47
N ILE A 140 8.33 5.10 -17.70
CA ILE A 140 7.03 5.80 -17.67
C ILE A 140 7.00 6.86 -16.56
N LEU A 141 7.79 6.67 -15.50
CA LEU A 141 7.81 7.55 -14.33
C LEU A 141 8.58 8.85 -14.64
N GLU A 142 8.02 9.97 -14.20
CA GLU A 142 8.67 11.27 -14.22
C GLU A 142 9.57 11.44 -12.98
N ASP A 143 10.54 12.36 -13.02
CA ASP A 143 11.49 12.56 -11.91
C ASP A 143 10.79 12.86 -10.57
N ASP A 144 9.73 13.67 -10.60
CA ASP A 144 8.93 13.98 -9.42
C ASP A 144 8.24 12.75 -8.82
N GLU A 145 7.92 11.77 -9.65
CA GLU A 145 7.30 10.51 -9.21
C GLU A 145 8.32 9.58 -8.54
N ILE A 146 9.55 9.59 -9.06
CA ILE A 146 10.67 8.84 -8.45
C ILE A 146 10.99 9.43 -7.08
N ILE A 147 11.08 10.77 -6.98
CA ILE A 147 11.30 11.46 -5.71
C ILE A 147 10.18 11.13 -4.72
N GLY A 148 8.94 11.15 -5.15
CA GLY A 148 7.79 10.79 -4.32
C GLY A 148 7.81 9.33 -3.86
N ALA A 149 8.20 8.39 -4.75
CA ALA A 149 8.36 6.99 -4.37
C ALA A 149 9.47 6.80 -3.32
N LEU A 150 10.59 7.51 -3.45
CA LEU A 150 11.67 7.51 -2.46
C LEU A 150 11.20 8.08 -1.12
N GLN A 151 10.46 9.17 -1.13
CA GLN A 151 9.87 9.77 0.07
C GLN A 151 8.90 8.81 0.77
N PHE A 152 8.05 8.10 -0.01
CA PHE A 152 7.16 7.07 0.52
C PHE A 152 7.94 5.92 1.15
N LEU A 153 8.98 5.41 0.48
CA LEU A 153 9.82 4.35 1.00
C LEU A 153 10.56 4.78 2.28
N THR A 154 11.05 6.02 2.35
CA THR A 154 11.66 6.58 3.57
C THR A 154 10.66 6.58 4.72
N LEU A 155 9.42 7.01 4.47
CA LEU A 155 8.37 7.01 5.49
C LEU A 155 8.02 5.58 5.94
N ALA A 156 7.82 4.66 4.99
CA ALA A 156 7.30 3.31 5.26
C ALA A 156 8.37 2.36 5.81
N VAL A 157 9.61 2.46 5.33
CA VAL A 157 10.68 1.50 5.64
C VAL A 157 11.65 2.01 6.71
N ILE A 158 11.79 3.33 6.85
CA ILE A 158 12.70 3.93 7.83
C ILE A 158 11.93 4.53 9.00
N LEU A 159 11.06 5.51 8.73
CA LEU A 159 10.41 6.26 9.81
C LEU A 159 9.39 5.42 10.60
N TYR A 160 8.57 4.63 9.92
CA TYR A 160 7.56 3.81 10.61
C TYR A 160 8.19 2.74 11.54
N PRO A 161 9.16 1.91 11.12
CA PRO A 161 9.83 0.99 12.04
C PRO A 161 10.61 1.69 13.15
N LEU A 162 11.23 2.84 12.84
CA LEU A 162 12.01 3.61 13.82
C LEU A 162 11.13 4.10 14.98
N THR A 163 9.86 4.43 14.74
CA THR A 163 8.95 4.84 15.82
C THR A 163 8.60 3.70 16.77
N ASN A 164 8.66 2.45 16.31
CA ASN A 164 8.46 1.29 17.18
C ASN A 164 9.71 0.97 18.03
N GLU A 165 10.92 1.19 17.46
CA GLU A 165 12.19 0.93 18.15
C GLU A 165 12.53 2.01 19.19
N LEU A 166 12.15 3.26 18.94
CA LEU A 166 12.53 4.39 19.79
C LEU A 166 11.71 4.52 21.07
N GLU A 167 10.70 3.64 21.30
CA GLU A 167 9.81 3.75 22.47
C GLU A 167 9.41 5.21 22.79
N LEU A 168 9.10 6.00 21.75
CA LEU A 168 8.78 7.42 21.86
C LEU A 168 7.49 7.68 22.67
N GLN A 169 7.11 6.75 23.53
CA GLN A 169 5.87 6.81 24.32
C GLN A 169 6.01 7.71 25.55
N GLU A 170 7.19 7.77 26.17
CA GLU A 170 7.37 8.41 27.47
C GLU A 170 7.25 9.96 27.50
N PRO A 171 7.83 10.76 26.57
CA PRO A 171 7.73 12.22 26.65
C PRO A 171 6.36 12.74 26.20
N TRP A 172 5.59 11.93 25.47
CA TRP A 172 4.31 12.32 24.87
C TRP A 172 3.10 12.03 25.74
N ASP A 173 3.25 11.24 26.80
CA ASP A 173 2.14 10.86 27.71
C ASP A 173 1.50 12.08 28.37
N VAL A 174 2.25 13.12 28.62
CA VAL A 174 1.74 14.41 29.13
C VAL A 174 0.83 15.12 28.10
N PHE A 175 1.11 14.94 26.80
CA PHE A 175 0.32 15.50 25.68
C PHE A 175 -0.58 14.47 25.02
N ASN A 176 -0.59 13.23 25.50
CA ASN A 176 -1.29 12.09 24.92
C ASN A 176 -2.15 11.35 25.98
N PRO A 177 -3.05 12.05 26.67
CA PRO A 177 -3.92 11.41 27.64
C PRO A 177 -4.74 10.34 26.92
N GLY A 178 -4.58 9.06 27.34
CA GLY A 178 -5.27 7.91 26.75
C GLY A 178 -4.61 7.27 25.52
N GLY A 179 -3.35 7.60 25.19
CA GLY A 179 -2.62 6.94 24.09
C GLY A 179 -3.13 7.26 22.67
N ILE A 180 -3.92 8.34 22.52
CA ILE A 180 -4.64 8.68 21.30
C ILE A 180 -3.71 9.12 20.17
N LEU A 181 -2.57 9.71 20.55
CA LEU A 181 -1.57 10.23 19.62
C LEU A 181 -0.44 9.21 19.42
N ALA A 182 -0.78 7.94 19.22
CA ALA A 182 0.20 6.93 18.85
C ALA A 182 0.83 7.30 17.50
N LEU A 183 2.02 7.92 17.53
CA LEU A 183 2.73 8.39 16.34
C LEU A 183 2.95 7.26 15.33
N ASN A 184 3.30 6.07 15.81
CA ASN A 184 3.45 4.87 15.01
C ASN A 184 2.16 4.52 14.25
N PHE A 185 0.99 4.65 14.90
CA PHE A 185 -0.29 4.37 14.29
C PHE A 185 -0.67 5.44 13.24
N ILE A 186 -0.48 6.73 13.53
CA ILE A 186 -0.69 7.81 12.56
C ILE A 186 0.20 7.60 11.33
N LEU A 187 1.46 7.24 11.54
CA LEU A 187 2.39 6.93 10.45
C LEU A 187 1.97 5.69 9.66
N LEU A 188 1.46 4.64 10.31
CA LEU A 188 0.90 3.47 9.63
C LEU A 188 -0.23 3.85 8.69
N LEU A 189 -1.16 4.68 9.16
CA LEU A 189 -2.29 5.15 8.34
C LEU A 189 -1.82 6.04 7.18
N VAL A 190 -0.83 6.91 7.41
CA VAL A 190 -0.22 7.73 6.35
C VAL A 190 0.43 6.84 5.29
N VAL A 191 1.21 5.84 5.71
CA VAL A 191 1.83 4.85 4.82
C VAL A 191 0.76 4.10 4.02
N PHE A 192 -0.30 3.64 4.69
CA PHE A 192 -1.39 2.91 4.04
C PHE A 192 -2.12 3.76 2.98
N VAL A 193 -2.52 4.98 3.34
CA VAL A 193 -3.19 5.89 2.39
C VAL A 193 -2.26 6.26 1.23
N SER A 194 -0.97 6.48 1.51
CA SER A 194 0.02 6.76 0.47
C SER A 194 0.26 5.55 -0.44
N ALA A 195 0.27 4.33 0.10
CA ALA A 195 0.37 3.10 -0.68
C ALA A 195 -0.83 2.94 -1.63
N ILE A 196 -2.06 3.15 -1.14
CA ILE A 196 -3.26 3.14 -1.98
C ILE A 196 -3.14 4.19 -3.09
N SER A 197 -2.68 5.41 -2.76
CA SER A 197 -2.48 6.49 -3.70
C SER A 197 -1.51 6.10 -4.81
N PHE A 198 -0.37 5.49 -4.43
CA PHE A 198 0.63 5.02 -5.37
C PHE A 198 0.10 3.93 -6.31
N VAL A 199 -0.52 2.89 -5.75
CA VAL A 199 -1.10 1.79 -6.55
C VAL A 199 -2.14 2.35 -7.53
N SER A 200 -3.01 3.23 -7.06
CA SER A 200 -4.03 3.88 -7.88
C SER A 200 -3.40 4.68 -9.03
N TYR A 201 -2.36 5.45 -8.75
CA TYR A 201 -1.62 6.22 -9.75
C TYR A 201 -0.99 5.33 -10.83
N VAL A 202 -0.29 4.25 -10.43
CA VAL A 202 0.33 3.31 -11.37
C VAL A 202 -0.72 2.65 -12.28
N ILE A 203 -1.90 2.31 -11.76
CA ILE A 203 -2.99 1.72 -12.54
C ILE A 203 -3.54 2.73 -13.55
N ILE A 204 -3.80 3.98 -13.13
CA ILE A 204 -4.29 5.05 -14.03
C ILE A 204 -3.30 5.29 -15.18
N ARG A 205 -2.00 5.35 -14.88
CA ARG A 205 -0.94 5.53 -15.88
C ARG A 205 -0.85 4.37 -16.87
N LYS A 206 -1.10 3.14 -16.41
CA LYS A 206 -0.98 1.92 -17.23
C LYS A 206 -2.15 1.71 -18.19
N GLU A 207 -3.39 1.95 -17.74
CA GLU A 207 -4.61 1.65 -18.50
C GLU A 207 -4.97 2.74 -19.51
N GLY A 208 -4.37 3.93 -19.41
CA GLY A 208 -4.57 5.05 -20.33
C GLY A 208 -5.96 5.70 -20.27
N PRO A 209 -6.20 6.76 -21.08
CA PRO A 209 -7.36 7.63 -20.92
C PRO A 209 -8.70 7.04 -21.38
N LYS A 210 -8.71 5.91 -22.10
CA LYS A 210 -9.95 5.31 -22.65
C LYS A 210 -10.98 4.84 -21.62
N ARG A 211 -10.51 4.49 -20.40
CA ARG A 211 -11.36 4.14 -19.26
C ARG A 211 -11.28 5.21 -18.15
N GLY A 212 -10.70 6.37 -18.51
CA GLY A 212 -10.12 7.35 -17.62
C GLY A 212 -10.98 7.86 -16.47
N LEU A 213 -12.21 8.36 -16.70
CA LEU A 213 -12.96 9.02 -15.64
C LEU A 213 -13.62 8.05 -14.65
N GLU A 214 -14.10 6.91 -15.12
CA GLU A 214 -14.70 5.90 -14.23
C GLU A 214 -13.65 5.25 -13.34
N PHE A 215 -12.52 4.86 -13.95
CA PHE A 215 -11.35 4.36 -13.20
C PHE A 215 -10.72 5.44 -12.32
N SER A 216 -10.68 6.70 -12.79
CA SER A 216 -10.24 7.83 -11.97
C SER A 216 -11.17 8.03 -10.76
N GLY A 217 -12.48 7.82 -10.93
CA GLY A 217 -13.43 7.81 -9.83
C GLY A 217 -13.15 6.72 -8.81
N LEU A 218 -12.96 5.47 -9.28
CA LEU A 218 -12.64 4.33 -8.44
C LEU A 218 -11.33 4.54 -7.67
N LEU A 219 -10.25 4.76 -8.40
CA LEU A 219 -8.91 4.83 -7.83
C LEU A 219 -8.67 6.14 -7.07
N GLY A 220 -9.15 7.26 -7.61
CA GLY A 220 -9.10 8.55 -6.93
C GLY A 220 -9.97 8.58 -5.67
N GLY A 221 -11.12 7.88 -5.68
CA GLY A 221 -11.97 7.69 -4.51
C GLY A 221 -11.29 6.95 -3.37
N MET A 222 -10.41 5.98 -3.69
CA MET A 222 -9.54 5.32 -2.69
C MET A 222 -8.55 6.28 -2.05
N ILE A 223 -8.06 7.28 -2.80
CA ILE A 223 -7.13 8.29 -2.29
C ILE A 223 -7.88 9.33 -1.46
N ASN A 224 -8.77 10.07 -2.13
CA ASN A 224 -9.60 11.12 -1.52
C ASN A 224 -10.82 11.38 -2.40
N SER A 225 -11.98 10.95 -1.95
CA SER A 225 -13.22 11.01 -2.72
C SER A 225 -13.73 12.44 -2.93
N GLU A 226 -13.43 13.38 -2.02
CA GLU A 226 -13.78 14.80 -2.12
C GLU A 226 -12.91 15.48 -3.18
N ALA A 227 -11.60 15.30 -3.12
CA ALA A 227 -10.65 15.84 -4.10
C ALA A 227 -10.92 15.27 -5.51
N THR A 228 -11.24 13.97 -5.59
CA THR A 228 -11.62 13.32 -6.85
C THR A 228 -12.89 13.92 -7.42
N THR A 229 -13.92 14.13 -6.58
CA THR A 229 -15.16 14.80 -7.00
C THR A 229 -14.89 16.21 -7.54
N ALA A 230 -14.03 17.00 -6.86
CA ALA A 230 -13.66 18.33 -7.31
C ALA A 230 -12.91 18.31 -8.65
N SER A 231 -11.93 17.38 -8.79
CA SER A 231 -11.17 17.22 -10.02
C SER A 231 -12.06 16.85 -11.20
N ILE A 232 -12.91 15.84 -11.05
CA ILE A 232 -13.87 15.40 -12.07
C ILE A 232 -14.85 16.55 -12.43
N SER A 233 -15.32 17.30 -11.44
CA SER A 233 -16.23 18.44 -11.67
C SER A 233 -15.57 19.56 -12.47
N ASN A 234 -14.28 19.87 -12.21
CA ASN A 234 -13.53 20.84 -12.99
C ASN A 234 -13.37 20.40 -14.46
N MET A 235 -13.16 19.13 -14.72
CA MET A 235 -13.08 18.60 -16.08
C MET A 235 -14.39 18.79 -16.85
N VAL A 236 -15.55 18.60 -16.20
CA VAL A 236 -16.85 18.82 -16.83
C VAL A 236 -17.07 20.30 -17.13
N LYS A 237 -16.59 21.19 -16.27
CA LYS A 237 -16.66 22.64 -16.52
C LYS A 237 -15.97 23.04 -17.82
N GLU A 238 -14.86 22.39 -18.15
CA GLU A 238 -14.10 22.62 -19.39
C GLU A 238 -14.69 21.82 -20.58
N ARG A 239 -15.25 20.62 -20.29
CA ARG A 239 -15.73 19.68 -21.30
C ARG A 239 -17.08 19.07 -20.93
N LYS A 240 -18.15 19.68 -21.42
CA LYS A 240 -19.55 19.29 -21.12
C LYS A 240 -19.94 17.91 -21.68
N ASP A 241 -19.22 17.41 -22.70
CA ASP A 241 -19.39 16.06 -23.24
C ASP A 241 -19.08 14.95 -22.22
N LEU A 242 -18.30 15.26 -21.19
CA LEU A 242 -17.91 14.33 -20.13
C LEU A 242 -18.98 14.17 -19.02
N LEU A 243 -20.05 14.91 -19.04
CA LEU A 243 -21.03 15.02 -17.95
C LEU A 243 -21.52 13.65 -17.45
N LYS A 244 -21.90 12.74 -18.34
CA LYS A 244 -22.41 11.41 -17.95
C LYS A 244 -21.31 10.54 -17.34
N THR A 245 -20.14 10.51 -17.95
CA THR A 245 -18.99 9.72 -17.45
C THR A 245 -18.47 10.26 -16.10
N ALA A 246 -18.45 11.58 -15.95
CA ALA A 246 -18.12 12.25 -14.72
C ALA A 246 -19.06 11.87 -13.56
N MET A 247 -20.34 11.82 -13.86
CA MET A 247 -21.37 11.42 -12.91
C MET A 247 -21.16 9.98 -12.42
N SER A 248 -20.83 9.05 -13.33
CA SER A 248 -20.46 7.68 -12.99
C SER A 248 -19.21 7.64 -12.13
N GLY A 249 -18.15 8.40 -12.50
CA GLY A 249 -16.91 8.49 -11.74
C GLY A 249 -17.11 9.01 -10.31
N ILE A 250 -17.95 10.03 -10.10
CA ILE A 250 -18.26 10.55 -8.75
C ILE A 250 -19.01 9.52 -7.91
N LEU A 251 -19.94 8.76 -8.50
CA LEU A 251 -20.65 7.70 -7.80
C LEU A 251 -19.70 6.55 -7.41
N PHE A 252 -18.78 6.17 -8.30
CA PHE A 252 -17.77 5.17 -7.97
C PHE A 252 -16.83 5.66 -6.86
N ALA A 253 -16.38 6.93 -6.92
CA ALA A 253 -15.59 7.52 -5.85
C ALA A 253 -16.33 7.52 -4.51
N THR A 254 -17.64 7.72 -4.54
CA THR A 254 -18.48 7.68 -3.34
C THR A 254 -18.63 6.26 -2.80
N GLY A 255 -18.85 5.26 -3.66
CA GLY A 255 -18.94 3.86 -3.26
C GLY A 255 -17.63 3.34 -2.65
N VAL A 256 -16.50 3.63 -3.31
CA VAL A 256 -15.17 3.23 -2.83
C VAL A 256 -14.80 3.89 -1.50
N MET A 257 -15.32 5.09 -1.21
CA MET A 257 -15.14 5.75 0.09
C MET A 257 -15.62 4.87 1.25
N PHE A 258 -16.76 4.19 1.13
CA PHE A 258 -17.26 3.30 2.18
C PHE A 258 -16.34 2.10 2.38
N VAL A 259 -15.85 1.50 1.29
CA VAL A 259 -14.88 0.39 1.34
C VAL A 259 -13.59 0.84 2.00
N ARG A 260 -13.03 2.00 1.60
CA ARG A 260 -11.82 2.57 2.20
C ARG A 260 -12.00 2.80 3.70
N ASN A 261 -13.11 3.41 4.12
CA ASN A 261 -13.37 3.68 5.52
C ASN A 261 -13.47 2.39 6.34
N LEU A 262 -14.07 1.32 5.79
CA LEU A 262 -14.10 0.00 6.42
C LEU A 262 -12.68 -0.56 6.62
N ILE A 263 -11.82 -0.46 5.61
CA ILE A 263 -10.43 -0.90 5.70
C ILE A 263 -9.66 -0.07 6.75
N VAL A 264 -9.85 1.25 6.75
CA VAL A 264 -9.20 2.14 7.72
C VAL A 264 -9.61 1.77 9.15
N VAL A 265 -10.90 1.54 9.39
CA VAL A 265 -11.38 1.09 10.72
C VAL A 265 -10.78 -0.26 11.10
N ALA A 266 -10.76 -1.23 10.20
CA ALA A 266 -10.19 -2.55 10.46
C ALA A 266 -8.69 -2.49 10.82
N LEU A 267 -7.97 -1.49 10.30
CA LEU A 267 -6.57 -1.23 10.67
C LEU A 267 -6.43 -0.47 11.99
N SER A 268 -7.42 0.38 12.33
CA SER A 268 -7.40 1.25 13.52
C SER A 268 -7.90 0.56 14.78
N ASP A 269 -8.80 -0.40 14.60
CA ASP A 269 -9.41 -1.20 15.66
C ASP A 269 -9.02 -2.67 15.47
N PRO A 270 -7.92 -3.14 16.10
CA PRO A 270 -7.47 -4.52 16.00
C PRO A 270 -8.47 -5.55 16.54
N THR A 271 -9.47 -5.13 17.35
CA THR A 271 -10.55 -6.02 17.80
C THR A 271 -11.50 -6.40 16.66
N MET A 272 -11.49 -5.60 15.57
CA MET A 272 -12.39 -5.75 14.42
C MET A 272 -13.88 -5.52 14.71
N ASP A 273 -14.28 -5.23 15.93
CA ASP A 273 -15.69 -5.11 16.34
C ASP A 273 -16.39 -3.99 15.56
N THR A 274 -15.77 -2.81 15.49
CA THR A 274 -16.30 -1.68 14.74
C THR A 274 -16.40 -1.99 13.24
N ALA A 275 -15.41 -2.67 12.69
CA ALA A 275 -15.39 -3.04 11.27
C ALA A 275 -16.48 -4.06 10.92
N LEU A 276 -16.73 -5.03 11.79
CA LEU A 276 -17.81 -6.03 11.62
C LEU A 276 -19.18 -5.37 11.67
N ILE A 277 -19.41 -4.42 12.58
CA ILE A 277 -20.67 -3.66 12.64
C ILE A 277 -20.87 -2.82 11.38
N LEU A 278 -19.82 -2.20 10.86
CA LEU A 278 -19.86 -1.37 9.65
C LEU A 278 -19.94 -2.18 8.35
N LEU A 279 -19.62 -3.47 8.35
CA LEU A 279 -19.49 -4.28 7.14
C LEU A 279 -20.76 -4.25 6.28
N LEU A 280 -21.91 -4.55 6.88
CA LEU A 280 -23.19 -4.60 6.17
C LEU A 280 -23.66 -3.20 5.71
N PRO A 281 -23.68 -2.16 6.56
CA PRO A 281 -24.01 -0.80 6.14
C PRO A 281 -23.11 -0.27 5.01
N ALA A 282 -21.80 -0.48 5.11
CA ALA A 282 -20.85 -0.06 4.08
C ALA A 282 -21.05 -0.83 2.76
N ALA A 283 -21.29 -2.15 2.83
CA ALA A 283 -21.56 -2.96 1.66
C ALA A 283 -22.82 -2.51 0.91
N ILE A 284 -23.91 -2.23 1.63
CA ILE A 284 -25.17 -1.73 1.05
C ILE A 284 -24.95 -0.39 0.38
N ALA A 285 -24.31 0.58 1.06
CA ALA A 285 -24.07 1.89 0.50
C ALA A 285 -23.15 1.85 -0.72
N THR A 286 -22.11 1.01 -0.67
CA THR A 286 -21.22 0.74 -1.81
C THR A 286 -21.99 0.17 -2.99
N ALA A 287 -22.76 -0.89 -2.77
CA ALA A 287 -23.53 -1.56 -3.82
C ALA A 287 -24.49 -0.58 -4.52
N VAL A 288 -25.20 0.25 -3.75
CA VAL A 288 -26.13 1.24 -4.32
C VAL A 288 -25.36 2.29 -5.12
N ALA A 289 -24.23 2.80 -4.63
CA ALA A 289 -23.43 3.79 -5.34
C ALA A 289 -22.89 3.21 -6.67
N PHE A 290 -22.42 1.97 -6.65
CA PHE A 290 -21.93 1.28 -7.87
C PHE A 290 -23.06 0.97 -8.85
N LEU A 291 -24.19 0.46 -8.39
CA LEU A 291 -25.35 0.18 -9.26
C LEU A 291 -25.83 1.46 -9.96
N LEU A 292 -25.96 2.56 -9.22
CA LEU A 292 -26.35 3.85 -9.78
C LEU A 292 -25.31 4.40 -10.78
N GLY A 293 -24.02 4.14 -10.54
CA GLY A 293 -22.93 4.48 -11.44
C GLY A 293 -22.98 3.67 -12.74
N LEU A 294 -23.14 2.35 -12.63
CA LEU A 294 -23.21 1.42 -13.77
C LEU A 294 -24.46 1.63 -14.65
N MET A 295 -25.56 2.11 -14.06
CA MET A 295 -26.79 2.44 -14.82
C MET A 295 -26.60 3.65 -15.74
N ILE A 296 -25.50 4.39 -15.62
CA ILE A 296 -25.22 5.53 -16.49
C ILE A 296 -24.50 4.98 -17.74
N LYS A 297 -25.16 5.04 -18.88
CA LYS A 297 -24.51 4.71 -20.16
C LYS A 297 -23.53 5.83 -20.51
N SER A 298 -22.25 5.57 -20.31
CA SER A 298 -21.15 6.50 -20.69
C SER A 298 -21.06 6.56 -22.20
N GLY A 299 -20.88 7.77 -22.76
CA GLY A 299 -20.59 7.98 -24.16
C GLY A 299 -19.13 7.63 -24.49
N GLU A 300 -18.79 7.51 -25.77
CA GLU A 300 -17.40 7.43 -26.21
C GLU A 300 -16.68 8.76 -25.89
N VAL A 301 -15.67 8.70 -25.05
CA VAL A 301 -14.86 9.84 -24.64
C VAL A 301 -13.60 9.92 -25.48
N SER A 302 -13.29 11.08 -26.06
CA SER A 302 -12.07 11.28 -26.85
C SER A 302 -10.82 11.20 -25.97
N GLN A 303 -9.71 10.67 -26.56
CA GLN A 303 -8.46 10.33 -25.89
C GLN A 303 -7.63 11.54 -25.47
N GLN A 304 -8.05 12.36 -24.52
CA GLN A 304 -7.15 13.36 -23.93
C GLN A 304 -6.53 12.84 -22.64
N LYS A 305 -5.20 13.04 -22.49
CA LYS A 305 -4.46 12.66 -21.27
C LYS A 305 -5.06 13.35 -20.06
N LEU A 306 -5.41 12.56 -19.05
CA LEU A 306 -5.73 13.07 -17.73
C LEU A 306 -4.41 13.44 -17.05
N GLU A 307 -4.22 14.71 -16.72
CA GLU A 307 -3.14 15.12 -15.83
C GLU A 307 -3.47 14.70 -14.41
N VAL A 308 -3.00 13.53 -14.03
CA VAL A 308 -3.07 13.06 -12.64
C VAL A 308 -1.82 13.60 -11.94
N LYS A 309 -2.01 14.54 -11.01
CA LYS A 309 -0.90 15.03 -10.18
C LYS A 309 -0.26 13.89 -9.41
N SER A 310 1.06 13.93 -9.26
CA SER A 310 1.84 12.92 -8.53
C SER A 310 1.21 12.60 -7.17
N PRO A 311 0.95 11.32 -6.85
CA PRO A 311 0.35 10.89 -5.59
C PRO A 311 1.31 10.99 -4.39
N PHE A 312 2.57 11.24 -4.66
CA PHE A 312 3.65 11.18 -3.68
C PHE A 312 3.95 12.50 -2.99
N ALA A 313 3.11 13.52 -3.15
CA ALA A 313 3.35 14.75 -2.41
C ALA A 313 3.24 14.45 -0.89
N ILE A 314 4.34 14.60 -0.16
CA ILE A 314 4.36 14.51 1.33
C ILE A 314 3.30 15.43 1.94
N MET A 315 3.02 16.57 1.31
CA MET A 315 2.08 17.54 1.81
C MET A 315 0.64 17.00 1.97
N PRO A 316 0.05 16.23 1.03
CA PRO A 316 -1.24 15.57 1.26
C PRO A 316 -1.20 14.56 2.42
N ALA A 317 -0.10 13.79 2.55
CA ALA A 317 0.05 12.82 3.63
C ALA A 317 0.19 13.52 5.01
N LEU A 318 0.96 14.61 5.07
CA LEU A 318 1.11 15.42 6.28
C LEU A 318 -0.21 16.11 6.67
N LYS A 319 -0.95 16.65 5.70
CA LYS A 319 -2.29 17.20 5.93
C LYS A 319 -3.26 16.14 6.45
N PHE A 320 -3.18 14.91 5.93
CA PHE A 320 -4.01 13.80 6.40
C PHE A 320 -3.64 13.41 7.83
N ALA A 321 -2.35 13.31 8.16
CA ALA A 321 -1.87 13.05 9.52
C ALA A 321 -2.34 14.14 10.51
N LEU A 322 -2.16 15.42 10.14
CA LEU A 322 -2.63 16.53 10.94
C LEU A 322 -4.15 16.52 11.15
N LEU A 323 -4.91 16.17 10.12
CA LEU A 323 -6.36 16.05 10.19
C LEU A 323 -6.78 14.93 11.13
N ILE A 324 -6.15 13.75 11.06
CA ILE A 324 -6.38 12.65 12.01
C ILE A 324 -6.12 13.15 13.43
N LEU A 325 -4.97 13.78 13.66
CA LEU A 325 -4.59 14.30 14.98
C LEU A 325 -5.64 15.27 15.52
N VAL A 326 -6.06 16.26 14.74
CA VAL A 326 -7.09 17.24 15.16
C VAL A 326 -8.43 16.55 15.46
N ILE A 327 -8.87 15.64 14.60
CA ILE A 327 -10.13 14.91 14.81
C ILE A 327 -10.01 13.99 16.04
N SER A 328 -8.88 13.31 16.25
CA SER A 328 -8.66 12.45 17.41
C SER A 328 -8.72 13.25 18.73
N VAL A 329 -8.08 14.43 18.77
CA VAL A 329 -8.14 15.32 19.94
C VAL A 329 -9.57 15.79 20.21
N ILE A 330 -10.31 16.20 19.18
CA ILE A 330 -11.71 16.64 19.32
C ILE A 330 -12.59 15.45 19.78
N SER A 331 -12.42 14.28 19.19
CA SER A 331 -13.20 13.09 19.53
C SER A 331 -12.94 12.63 20.96
N TYR A 332 -11.67 12.66 21.39
CA TYR A 332 -11.30 12.31 22.76
C TYR A 332 -11.86 13.33 23.76
N ALA A 333 -11.66 14.60 23.53
CA ALA A 333 -12.20 15.64 24.41
C ALA A 333 -13.74 15.54 24.49
N ALA A 334 -14.40 15.29 23.35
CA ALA A 334 -15.83 15.09 23.34
C ALA A 334 -16.26 13.85 24.12
N ASN A 335 -15.53 12.75 24.04
CA ASN A 335 -15.77 11.53 24.83
C ASN A 335 -15.57 11.78 26.32
N GLU A 336 -14.47 12.45 26.70
CA GLU A 336 -14.12 12.72 28.10
C GLU A 336 -15.11 13.66 28.80
N TYR A 337 -15.52 14.77 28.11
CA TYR A 337 -16.37 15.80 28.72
C TYR A 337 -17.86 15.58 28.53
N LEU A 338 -18.30 14.90 27.45
CA LEU A 338 -19.71 14.70 27.10
C LEU A 338 -20.13 13.23 27.16
N GLY A 339 -19.22 12.33 27.55
CA GLY A 339 -19.41 10.88 27.51
C GLY A 339 -19.41 10.33 26.09
N ASP A 340 -19.64 9.03 25.94
CA ASP A 340 -19.52 8.30 24.68
C ASP A 340 -20.29 8.92 23.51
N TYR A 341 -21.46 9.50 23.79
CA TYR A 341 -22.25 10.18 22.77
C TYR A 341 -21.65 11.52 22.30
N GLY A 342 -20.70 12.08 23.03
CA GLY A 342 -20.01 13.31 22.64
C GLY A 342 -19.24 13.17 21.33
N VAL A 343 -18.78 11.95 21.01
CA VAL A 343 -18.01 11.69 19.78
C VAL A 343 -18.78 11.96 18.49
N PHE A 344 -20.13 12.05 18.52
CA PHE A 344 -20.92 12.42 17.36
C PHE A 344 -20.55 13.80 16.79
N VAL A 345 -19.99 14.68 17.61
CA VAL A 345 -19.48 15.99 17.15
C VAL A 345 -18.39 15.80 16.09
N SER A 346 -17.56 14.76 16.22
CA SER A 346 -16.48 14.47 15.26
C SER A 346 -16.99 14.06 13.88
N ALA A 347 -18.23 13.61 13.76
CA ALA A 347 -18.84 13.30 12.47
C ALA A 347 -18.82 14.48 11.48
N ILE A 348 -18.85 15.72 11.97
CA ILE A 348 -18.71 16.93 11.16
C ILE A 348 -17.38 16.92 10.37
N GLY A 349 -16.33 16.29 10.92
CA GLY A 349 -15.08 16.05 10.22
C GLY A 349 -15.23 15.30 8.89
N GLY A 350 -16.37 14.60 8.69
CA GLY A 350 -16.74 13.96 7.44
C GLY A 350 -16.87 14.91 6.24
N PHE A 351 -17.10 16.21 6.46
CA PHE A 351 -17.03 17.22 5.39
C PHE A 351 -15.62 17.37 4.82
N VAL A 352 -14.58 17.11 5.62
CA VAL A 352 -13.19 17.20 5.20
C VAL A 352 -12.63 15.83 4.83
N SER A 353 -12.83 14.84 5.71
CA SER A 353 -12.38 13.45 5.47
C SER A 353 -13.10 12.46 6.39
N SER A 354 -14.01 11.69 5.84
CA SER A 354 -14.65 10.58 6.57
C SER A 354 -13.66 9.48 6.97
N ALA A 355 -12.54 9.32 6.23
CA ALA A 355 -11.48 8.37 6.59
C ALA A 355 -10.72 8.79 7.85
N ALA A 356 -10.49 10.09 8.04
CA ALA A 356 -9.83 10.59 9.25
C ALA A 356 -10.73 10.41 10.48
N VAL A 357 -12.05 10.59 10.33
CA VAL A 357 -13.02 10.27 11.39
C VAL A 357 -13.00 8.77 11.69
N ALA A 358 -13.03 7.92 10.67
CA ALA A 358 -12.99 6.47 10.82
C ALA A 358 -11.72 6.01 11.55
N ALA A 359 -10.56 6.56 11.15
CA ALA A 359 -9.29 6.28 11.81
C ALA A 359 -9.30 6.68 13.29
N SER A 360 -9.72 7.91 13.58
CA SER A 360 -9.76 8.45 14.95
C SER A 360 -10.66 7.62 15.87
N LEU A 361 -11.87 7.30 15.40
CA LEU A 361 -12.82 6.53 16.22
C LEU A 361 -12.41 5.07 16.39
N GLY A 362 -11.86 4.42 15.35
CA GLY A 362 -11.29 3.09 15.50
C GLY A 362 -10.16 3.06 16.53
N THR A 363 -9.29 4.08 16.53
CA THR A 363 -8.26 4.22 17.57
C THR A 363 -8.86 4.39 18.97
N LEU A 364 -9.89 5.22 19.13
CA LEU A 364 -10.55 5.43 20.43
C LEU A 364 -11.22 4.16 20.97
N VAL A 365 -11.81 3.33 20.10
CA VAL A 365 -12.34 2.03 20.50
C VAL A 365 -11.24 1.18 21.12
N TYR A 366 -10.08 1.09 20.45
CA TYR A 366 -8.97 0.28 20.93
C TYR A 366 -8.27 0.87 22.15
N THR A 367 -8.02 2.19 22.19
CA THR A 367 -7.20 2.83 23.24
C THR A 367 -7.99 3.27 24.45
N SER A 368 -9.23 3.73 24.28
CA SER A 368 -10.03 4.37 25.32
C SER A 368 -11.31 3.61 25.67
N GLY A 369 -11.55 2.44 25.03
CA GLY A 369 -12.72 1.61 25.31
C GLY A 369 -14.03 2.23 24.85
N LEU A 370 -14.03 3.12 23.86
CA LEU A 370 -15.24 3.65 23.23
C LEU A 370 -16.08 2.48 22.70
N ASP A 371 -17.40 2.53 22.92
CA ASP A 371 -18.31 1.51 22.38
C ASP A 371 -18.21 1.40 20.86
N PRO A 372 -17.90 0.22 20.29
CA PRO A 372 -17.78 0.00 18.85
C PRO A 372 -19.04 0.37 18.07
N LEU A 373 -20.23 0.23 18.65
CA LEU A 373 -21.49 0.58 18.02
C LEU A 373 -21.64 2.11 17.89
N ILE A 374 -21.28 2.86 18.92
CA ILE A 374 -21.28 4.34 18.90
C ILE A 374 -20.24 4.84 17.88
N ALA A 375 -19.06 4.22 17.84
CA ALA A 375 -18.05 4.53 16.82
C ALA A 375 -18.59 4.28 15.40
N ALA A 376 -19.24 3.14 15.16
CA ALA A 376 -19.82 2.80 13.86
C ALA A 376 -20.94 3.77 13.45
N GLN A 377 -21.80 4.16 14.36
CA GLN A 377 -22.86 5.16 14.14
C GLN A 377 -22.26 6.51 13.71
N THR A 378 -21.22 6.95 14.43
CA THR A 378 -20.53 8.24 14.16
C THR A 378 -19.80 8.22 12.82
N ILE A 379 -19.15 7.10 12.47
CA ILE A 379 -18.47 6.91 11.19
C ILE A 379 -19.49 6.94 10.03
N MET A 380 -20.63 6.27 10.18
CA MET A 380 -21.68 6.31 9.16
C MET A 380 -22.26 7.72 9.01
N LEU A 381 -22.43 8.46 10.08
CA LEU A 381 -22.85 9.86 10.06
C LEU A 381 -21.79 10.76 9.34
N ALA A 382 -20.50 10.51 9.58
CA ALA A 382 -19.41 11.19 8.84
C ALA A 382 -19.46 10.88 7.34
N CYS A 383 -19.81 9.66 6.96
CA CYS A 383 -20.05 9.32 5.55
C CYS A 383 -21.24 10.07 4.94
N VAL A 384 -22.31 10.29 5.71
CA VAL A 384 -23.44 11.14 5.28
C VAL A 384 -22.95 12.56 5.00
N PHE A 385 -22.18 13.16 5.91
CA PHE A 385 -21.62 14.51 5.70
C PHE A 385 -20.69 14.55 4.49
N SER A 386 -19.86 13.54 4.27
CA SER A 386 -19.03 13.43 3.06
C SER A 386 -19.87 13.35 1.78
N CYS A 387 -20.97 12.59 1.76
CA CYS A 387 -21.89 12.55 0.62
C CYS A 387 -22.55 13.91 0.34
N ILE A 388 -22.98 14.61 1.39
CA ILE A 388 -23.53 15.98 1.28
C ILE A 388 -22.47 16.93 0.72
N ASN A 389 -21.23 16.83 1.21
CA ASN A 389 -20.13 17.69 0.72
C ASN A 389 -19.87 17.50 -0.78
N LYS A 390 -20.00 16.29 -1.32
CA LYS A 390 -19.85 16.06 -2.75
C LYS A 390 -20.92 16.77 -3.57
N ILE A 391 -22.14 16.87 -3.06
CA ILE A 391 -23.22 17.68 -3.68
C ILE A 391 -22.84 19.17 -3.66
N ILE A 392 -22.27 19.64 -2.56
CA ILE A 392 -21.83 21.04 -2.43
C ILE A 392 -20.67 21.33 -3.40
N ILE A 393 -19.67 20.44 -3.46
CA ILE A 393 -18.51 20.57 -4.35
C ILE A 393 -18.98 20.61 -5.80
N THR A 394 -19.79 19.66 -6.23
CA THR A 394 -20.29 19.63 -7.62
C THR A 394 -21.07 20.88 -7.97
N ARG A 395 -21.92 21.37 -7.05
CA ARG A 395 -22.73 22.60 -7.24
C ARG A 395 -21.87 23.86 -7.32
N SER A 396 -20.80 23.92 -6.55
CA SER A 396 -19.88 25.07 -6.53
C SER A 396 -19.06 25.20 -7.80
N ILE A 397 -18.76 24.06 -8.46
CA ILE A 397 -17.88 24.00 -9.63
C ILE A 397 -18.70 24.03 -10.93
N ASP A 398 -19.72 23.17 -11.05
CA ASP A 398 -20.53 23.02 -12.26
C ASP A 398 -22.00 22.73 -11.93
N LYS A 399 -22.88 23.66 -12.32
CA LYS A 399 -24.32 23.56 -12.02
C LYS A 399 -25.04 22.47 -12.82
N ASP A 400 -24.59 22.18 -14.04
CA ASP A 400 -25.21 21.17 -14.91
C ASP A 400 -24.89 19.78 -14.37
N LEU A 401 -23.63 19.54 -14.00
CA LEU A 401 -23.21 18.31 -13.34
C LEU A 401 -23.94 18.12 -12.00
N ALA A 402 -24.04 19.18 -11.20
CA ALA A 402 -24.77 19.12 -9.94
C ALA A 402 -26.23 18.74 -10.15
N SER A 403 -26.92 19.36 -11.10
CA SER A 403 -28.31 19.02 -11.43
C SER A 403 -28.47 17.56 -11.87
N ALA A 404 -27.56 17.08 -12.71
CA ALA A 404 -27.59 15.71 -13.23
C ALA A 404 -27.23 14.65 -12.16
N ALA A 405 -26.28 14.94 -11.28
CA ALA A 405 -25.79 14.02 -10.24
C ALA A 405 -26.65 14.05 -8.96
N LYS A 406 -27.36 15.15 -8.69
CA LYS A 406 -28.05 15.44 -7.42
C LYS A 406 -28.93 14.26 -6.96
N ASN A 407 -29.84 13.80 -7.79
CA ASN A 407 -30.80 12.77 -7.38
C ASN A 407 -30.10 11.43 -7.03
N ARG A 408 -29.02 11.08 -7.73
CA ARG A 408 -28.27 9.87 -7.46
C ARG A 408 -27.40 10.00 -6.22
N LEU A 409 -26.75 11.12 -6.03
CA LEU A 409 -25.99 11.39 -4.81
C LEU A 409 -26.93 11.47 -3.59
N LEU A 410 -28.11 12.07 -3.74
CA LEU A 410 -29.13 12.06 -2.68
C LEU A 410 -29.62 10.65 -2.38
N ALA A 411 -29.77 9.78 -3.38
CA ALA A 411 -30.14 8.37 -3.14
C ALA A 411 -29.06 7.63 -2.33
N VAL A 412 -27.78 7.79 -2.66
CA VAL A 412 -26.69 7.23 -1.85
C VAL A 412 -26.65 7.82 -0.44
N THR A 413 -26.85 9.15 -0.32
CA THR A 413 -26.93 9.83 0.98
C THR A 413 -28.10 9.28 1.80
N ALA A 414 -29.27 9.10 1.19
CA ALA A 414 -30.46 8.53 1.87
C ALA A 414 -30.19 7.12 2.38
N VAL A 415 -29.52 6.27 1.58
CA VAL A 415 -29.11 4.93 2.03
C VAL A 415 -28.14 5.02 3.22
N ALA A 416 -27.16 5.92 3.18
CA ALA A 416 -26.24 6.11 4.30
C ALA A 416 -26.99 6.59 5.57
N VAL A 417 -27.98 7.49 5.44
CA VAL A 417 -28.85 7.94 6.55
C VAL A 417 -29.67 6.77 7.09
N VAL A 418 -30.30 5.98 6.23
CA VAL A 418 -31.08 4.78 6.66
C VAL A 418 -30.19 3.80 7.41
N ASN A 419 -28.98 3.54 6.90
CA ASN A 419 -28.02 2.69 7.60
C ASN A 419 -27.61 3.27 8.97
N THR A 420 -27.40 4.57 9.05
CA THR A 420 -27.11 5.25 10.34
C THR A 420 -28.27 5.08 11.31
N VAL A 421 -29.51 5.35 10.86
CA VAL A 421 -30.72 5.19 11.69
C VAL A 421 -30.90 3.73 12.13
N ALA A 422 -30.64 2.77 11.24
CA ALA A 422 -30.70 1.35 11.58
C ALA A 422 -29.72 0.98 12.71
N LEU A 423 -28.49 1.49 12.67
CA LEU A 423 -27.51 1.31 13.75
C LEU A 423 -27.98 1.97 15.06
N PHE A 424 -28.66 3.11 15.00
CA PHE A 424 -29.26 3.73 16.20
C PHE A 424 -30.43 2.90 16.77
N ILE A 425 -31.25 2.31 15.91
CA ILE A 425 -32.34 1.42 16.38
C ILE A 425 -31.76 0.17 17.05
N ILE A 426 -30.70 -0.39 16.49
CA ILE A 426 -30.01 -1.55 17.09
C ILE A 426 -29.50 -1.21 18.49
N SER A 427 -28.93 -0.03 18.71
CA SER A 427 -28.46 0.41 20.03
C SER A 427 -29.56 0.65 21.05
N LEU A 428 -30.81 0.78 20.63
CA LEU A 428 -31.96 0.93 21.54
C LEU A 428 -32.57 -0.42 21.94
N VAL A 429 -32.25 -1.47 21.17
CA VAL A 429 -32.83 -2.82 21.37
C VAL A 429 -31.86 -3.73 22.12
N LEU A 430 -30.55 -3.49 21.97
CA LEU A 430 -29.48 -4.17 22.72
C LEU A 430 -29.22 -3.49 24.05
#